data_4fc3cc0f3d1da1cf67cf25fb896803ee
#
_entry.id   4fc3cc0f3d1da1cf67cf25fb896803ee
#
_cell.length_a   1.000
_cell.length_b   1.000
_cell.length_c   1.000
_cell.angle_alpha   90.00
_cell.angle_beta   90.00
_cell.angle_gamma   90.00
#
_symmetry.space_group_name_H-M   'P 1'
#
loop_
_entity.id
_entity.type
_entity.pdbx_description
1 polymer ?
#
loop_
_entity_poly.entity_id
_entity_poly.type
_entity_poly.pdbx_seq_one_letter_code
_entity_poly.pdbx_strand_id
1 'polypeptide(L)'
;GRGKHFSAGADLAWMQQSAELDYHTNLDDARELAELMYNLAKLKIPTLAVVQGAAYGGALGLISCCDMAIGADDAQFCLSEVRIGLAPAVISPFVVQAIGERAARRYALTAERFGGQRAREIGLLAESYPIDALDQQVEQWVANLLQNSPAAMRASKDLLREVGNGALTPALRR
;
A
#
# COMPACT_ATOMS: atom_id res chain seq x y z
N GLY A 1 7.48 -0.05 9.77
CA GLY A 1 7.28 1.18 10.55
C GLY A 1 8.11 1.17 11.82
N ARG A 2 8.24 2.31 12.48
CA ARG A 2 8.89 2.38 13.79
C ARG A 2 7.89 2.03 14.89
N GLY A 3 8.33 1.32 15.92
CA GLY A 3 7.50 0.96 17.07
C GLY A 3 6.57 -0.23 16.80
N LYS A 4 5.48 -0.31 17.56
CA LYS A 4 4.60 -1.47 17.61
C LYS A 4 3.74 -1.65 16.35
N HIS A 5 3.40 -0.58 15.65
CA HIS A 5 2.46 -0.58 14.53
C HIS A 5 3.08 0.06 13.29
N PHE A 6 2.68 -0.40 12.11
CA PHE A 6 3.02 0.24 10.86
C PHE A 6 2.35 1.61 10.77
N SER A 7 1.03 1.65 10.88
CA SER A 7 0.25 2.87 11.04
C SER A 7 -1.17 2.52 11.49
N ALA A 8 -1.65 3.14 12.56
CA ALA A 8 -2.99 2.91 13.08
C ALA A 8 -4.08 3.77 12.38
N GLY A 9 -3.74 4.46 11.31
CA GLY A 9 -4.62 5.37 10.57
C GLY A 9 -4.23 6.84 10.74
N ALA A 10 -5.10 7.75 10.31
CA ALA A 10 -4.90 9.19 10.44
C ALA A 10 -5.03 9.64 11.91
N ASP A 11 -4.41 10.79 12.21
CA ASP A 11 -4.53 11.44 13.51
C ASP A 11 -6.00 11.85 13.77
N LEU A 12 -6.57 11.37 14.86
CA LEU A 12 -7.98 11.63 15.20
C LEU A 12 -8.26 13.12 15.46
N ALA A 13 -7.29 13.85 16.05
CA ALA A 13 -7.44 15.27 16.28
C ALA A 13 -7.42 16.04 14.95
N TRP A 14 -6.53 15.67 14.04
CA TRP A 14 -6.53 16.23 12.68
C TRP A 14 -7.83 15.92 11.94
N MET A 15 -8.35 14.70 12.04
CA MET A 15 -9.63 14.32 11.40
C MET A 15 -10.82 15.14 11.95
N GLN A 16 -10.85 15.40 13.26
CA GLN A 16 -11.88 16.24 13.86
C GLN A 16 -11.79 17.69 13.35
N GLN A 17 -10.59 18.26 13.28
CA GLN A 17 -10.37 19.58 12.71
C GLN A 17 -10.76 19.64 11.22
N SER A 18 -10.40 18.63 10.46
CA SER A 18 -10.74 18.55 9.02
C SER A 18 -12.23 18.48 8.77
N ALA A 19 -13.01 17.90 9.70
CA ALA A 19 -14.47 17.86 9.59
C ALA A 19 -15.13 19.27 9.69
N GLU A 20 -14.43 20.22 10.29
CA GLU A 20 -14.88 21.62 10.42
C GLU A 20 -14.42 22.53 9.27
N LEU A 21 -13.51 22.03 8.40
CA LEU A 21 -12.98 22.78 7.27
C LEU A 21 -13.98 22.82 6.10
N ASP A 22 -13.84 23.84 5.27
CA ASP A 22 -14.62 23.95 4.04
C ASP A 22 -14.24 22.89 2.99
N TYR A 23 -15.10 22.75 1.98
CA TYR A 23 -14.92 21.77 0.91
C TYR A 23 -13.59 21.93 0.15
N HIS A 24 -13.14 23.16 -0.10
CA HIS A 24 -11.94 23.41 -0.88
C HIS A 24 -10.69 23.01 -0.12
N THR A 25 -10.61 23.33 1.16
CA THR A 25 -9.50 22.94 2.03
C THR A 25 -9.42 21.43 2.17
N ASN A 26 -10.54 20.74 2.40
CA ASN A 26 -10.58 19.27 2.45
C ASN A 26 -10.19 18.61 1.12
N LEU A 27 -10.54 19.25 -0.01
CA LEU A 27 -10.16 18.76 -1.33
C LEU A 27 -8.65 18.92 -1.57
N ASP A 28 -8.06 20.00 -1.11
CA ASP A 28 -6.62 20.23 -1.24
C ASP A 28 -5.80 19.26 -0.37
N ASP A 29 -6.22 19.00 0.86
CA ASP A 29 -5.64 17.97 1.73
C ASP A 29 -5.70 16.58 1.08
N ALA A 30 -6.85 16.24 0.48
CA ALA A 30 -7.01 14.97 -0.24
C ALA A 30 -6.09 14.87 -1.48
N ARG A 31 -5.87 15.99 -2.17
CA ARG A 31 -4.94 16.07 -3.31
C ARG A 31 -3.48 15.89 -2.87
N GLU A 32 -3.08 16.50 -1.77
CA GLU A 32 -1.73 16.33 -1.22
C GLU A 32 -1.45 14.86 -0.87
N LEU A 33 -2.42 14.18 -0.22
CA LEU A 33 -2.32 12.76 0.06
C LEU A 33 -2.27 11.93 -1.22
N ALA A 34 -3.08 12.26 -2.22
CA ALA A 34 -3.07 11.58 -3.52
C ALA A 34 -1.72 11.75 -4.22
N GLU A 35 -1.12 12.94 -4.15
CA GLU A 35 0.19 13.21 -4.72
C GLU A 35 1.31 12.46 -4.00
N LEU A 36 1.25 12.37 -2.67
CA LEU A 36 2.16 11.54 -1.89
C LEU A 36 2.11 10.07 -2.36
N MET A 37 0.91 9.48 -2.49
CA MET A 37 0.72 8.12 -2.97
C MET A 37 1.27 7.93 -4.38
N TYR A 38 0.95 8.86 -5.27
CA TYR A 38 1.42 8.84 -6.64
C TYR A 38 2.96 8.92 -6.72
N ASN A 39 3.57 9.82 -5.97
CA ASN A 39 5.02 9.99 -5.93
C ASN A 39 5.73 8.74 -5.39
N LEU A 40 5.18 8.11 -4.33
CA LEU A 40 5.69 6.84 -3.80
C LEU A 40 5.63 5.73 -4.87
N ALA A 41 4.48 5.58 -5.53
CA ALA A 41 4.31 4.58 -6.59
C ALA A 41 5.22 4.82 -7.80
N LYS A 42 5.60 6.07 -8.05
CA LYS A 42 6.46 6.49 -9.18
C LYS A 42 7.95 6.53 -8.87
N LEU A 43 8.36 6.22 -7.65
CA LEU A 43 9.80 6.15 -7.34
C LEU A 43 10.51 5.21 -8.31
N LYS A 44 11.66 5.66 -8.82
CA LYS A 44 12.45 4.90 -9.81
C LYS A 44 13.28 3.77 -9.20
N ILE A 45 13.37 3.72 -7.89
CA ILE A 45 14.04 2.66 -7.15
C ILE A 45 13.01 1.64 -6.65
N PRO A 46 13.37 0.37 -6.48
CA PRO A 46 12.51 -0.61 -5.81
C PRO A 46 12.11 -0.13 -4.42
N THR A 47 10.86 -0.34 -4.06
CA THR A 47 10.29 -0.01 -2.76
C THR A 47 9.75 -1.26 -2.08
N LEU A 48 10.06 -1.42 -0.78
CA LEU A 48 9.61 -2.54 0.05
C LEU A 48 8.91 -2.00 1.28
N ALA A 49 7.62 -2.29 1.43
CA ALA A 49 6.91 -2.08 2.68
C ALA A 49 7.16 -3.23 3.64
N VAL A 50 7.50 -2.89 4.89
CA VAL A 50 7.68 -3.86 5.98
C VAL A 50 6.63 -3.56 7.04
N VAL A 51 5.68 -4.48 7.24
CA VAL A 51 4.45 -4.24 7.99
C VAL A 51 4.42 -5.08 9.26
N GLN A 52 4.33 -4.41 10.41
CA GLN A 52 4.12 -5.05 11.71
C GLN A 52 2.92 -4.40 12.44
N GLY A 53 2.26 -5.17 13.29
CA GLY A 53 1.14 -4.70 14.11
C GLY A 53 -0.03 -4.18 13.27
N ALA A 54 -0.58 -3.02 13.59
CA ALA A 54 -1.71 -2.45 12.87
C ALA A 54 -1.29 -1.70 11.60
N ALA A 55 -2.06 -1.88 10.53
CA ALA A 55 -2.02 -1.11 9.30
C ALA A 55 -3.47 -0.79 8.88
N TYR A 56 -3.95 0.42 9.18
CA TYR A 56 -5.35 0.80 9.00
C TYR A 56 -5.52 2.01 8.09
N GLY A 57 -6.63 2.03 7.36
CA GLY A 57 -7.00 3.14 6.48
C GLY A 57 -5.95 3.45 5.43
N GLY A 58 -5.51 4.70 5.36
CA GLY A 58 -4.47 5.18 4.43
C GLY A 58 -3.17 4.37 4.43
N ALA A 59 -2.89 3.61 5.51
CA ALA A 59 -1.74 2.71 5.57
C ALA A 59 -1.78 1.65 4.45
N LEU A 60 -2.98 1.13 4.10
CA LEU A 60 -3.11 0.17 3.00
C LEU A 60 -2.77 0.81 1.66
N GLY A 61 -3.06 2.10 1.49
CA GLY A 61 -2.63 2.87 0.32
C GLY A 61 -1.10 2.91 0.20
N LEU A 62 -0.40 3.27 1.28
CA LEU A 62 1.07 3.31 1.31
C LEU A 62 1.68 1.94 0.99
N ILE A 63 1.14 0.85 1.58
CA ILE A 63 1.58 -0.52 1.31
C ILE A 63 1.37 -0.85 -0.17
N SER A 64 0.19 -0.54 -0.72
CA SER A 64 -0.18 -0.82 -2.12
C SER A 64 0.60 0.01 -3.14
N CYS A 65 1.15 1.16 -2.75
CA CYS A 65 2.02 1.98 -3.59
C CYS A 65 3.46 1.44 -3.70
N CYS A 66 3.88 0.58 -2.77
CA CYS A 66 5.20 -0.06 -2.84
C CYS A 66 5.22 -1.18 -3.88
N ASP A 67 6.39 -1.44 -4.45
CA ASP A 67 6.55 -2.54 -5.42
C ASP A 67 6.35 -3.91 -4.79
N MET A 68 6.75 -4.02 -3.52
CA MET A 68 6.67 -5.24 -2.73
C MET A 68 6.26 -4.89 -1.30
N ALA A 69 5.60 -5.82 -0.65
CA ALA A 69 5.29 -5.72 0.76
C ALA A 69 5.47 -7.07 1.44
N ILE A 70 6.08 -7.07 2.61
CA ILE A 70 6.15 -8.23 3.50
C ILE A 70 5.67 -7.81 4.88
N GLY A 71 5.21 -8.74 5.67
CA GLY A 71 4.69 -8.39 6.99
C GLY A 71 4.78 -9.51 8.02
N ALA A 72 4.49 -9.15 9.26
CA ALA A 72 4.34 -10.11 10.33
C ALA A 72 3.05 -10.92 10.19
N ASP A 73 3.07 -12.20 10.56
CA ASP A 73 1.89 -13.08 10.52
C ASP A 73 0.75 -12.54 11.41
N ASP A 74 1.11 -11.90 12.53
CA ASP A 74 0.19 -11.28 13.47
C ASP A 74 -0.22 -9.85 13.11
N ALA A 75 0.29 -9.29 12.00
CA ALA A 75 -0.12 -7.97 11.53
C ALA A 75 -1.61 -7.94 11.21
N GLN A 76 -2.25 -6.80 11.50
CA GLN A 76 -3.68 -6.59 11.31
C GLN A 76 -3.96 -5.46 10.33
N PHE A 77 -4.78 -5.73 9.35
CA PHE A 77 -5.14 -4.81 8.28
C PHE A 77 -6.63 -4.46 8.34
N CYS A 78 -6.99 -3.23 8.00
CA CYS A 78 -8.37 -2.79 7.94
C CYS A 78 -8.54 -1.57 7.04
N LEU A 79 -9.48 -1.63 6.08
CA LEU A 79 -10.00 -0.44 5.39
C LEU A 79 -11.13 0.13 6.26
N SER A 80 -10.79 1.05 7.15
CA SER A 80 -11.68 1.48 8.25
C SER A 80 -12.53 2.70 7.93
N GLU A 81 -12.39 3.29 6.76
CA GLU A 81 -12.96 4.58 6.36
C GLU A 81 -14.48 4.61 6.50
N VAL A 82 -15.18 3.55 6.10
CA VAL A 82 -16.65 3.51 6.16
C VAL A 82 -17.20 3.55 7.59
N ARG A 83 -16.40 3.17 8.60
CA ARG A 83 -16.82 3.25 10.01
C ARG A 83 -17.02 4.69 10.50
N ILE A 84 -16.40 5.63 9.83
CA ILE A 84 -16.46 7.06 10.15
C ILE A 84 -17.15 7.86 9.03
N GLY A 85 -17.88 7.17 8.14
CA GLY A 85 -18.65 7.83 7.08
C GLY A 85 -17.82 8.32 5.90
N LEU A 86 -16.58 7.85 5.75
CA LEU A 86 -15.70 8.21 4.63
C LEU A 86 -15.60 7.08 3.61
N ALA A 87 -15.24 7.44 2.38
CA ALA A 87 -14.82 6.49 1.36
C ALA A 87 -13.29 6.54 1.20
N PRO A 88 -12.62 5.41 0.96
CA PRO A 88 -11.16 5.35 0.77
C PRO A 88 -10.75 5.84 -0.64
N ALA A 89 -11.22 7.04 -1.06
CA ALA A 89 -11.13 7.53 -2.43
C ALA A 89 -9.68 7.61 -2.93
N VAL A 90 -8.79 8.22 -2.13
CA VAL A 90 -7.39 8.46 -2.49
C VAL A 90 -6.60 7.16 -2.68
N ILE A 91 -6.84 6.17 -1.82
CA ILE A 91 -6.08 4.92 -1.81
C ILE A 91 -6.67 3.84 -2.72
N SER A 92 -7.96 3.97 -3.09
CA SER A 92 -8.69 2.94 -3.86
C SER A 92 -8.00 2.49 -5.13
N PRO A 93 -7.43 3.36 -5.99
CA PRO A 93 -6.77 2.91 -7.21
C PRO A 93 -5.61 1.95 -6.94
N PHE A 94 -4.81 2.25 -5.93
CA PHE A 94 -3.65 1.43 -5.54
C PHE A 94 -4.07 0.13 -4.87
N VAL A 95 -5.05 0.20 -3.96
CA VAL A 95 -5.57 -0.98 -3.26
C VAL A 95 -6.23 -1.94 -4.24
N VAL A 96 -7.07 -1.46 -5.17
CA VAL A 96 -7.70 -2.31 -6.19
C VAL A 96 -6.65 -2.96 -7.09
N GLN A 97 -5.60 -2.23 -7.45
CA GLN A 97 -4.50 -2.79 -8.24
C GLN A 97 -3.74 -3.89 -7.49
N ALA A 98 -3.54 -3.74 -6.18
CA ALA A 98 -2.81 -4.69 -5.35
C ALA A 98 -3.61 -5.97 -5.05
N ILE A 99 -4.88 -5.85 -4.62
CA ILE A 99 -5.68 -6.98 -4.11
C ILE A 99 -6.85 -7.39 -4.99
N GLY A 100 -7.03 -6.71 -6.12
CA GLY A 100 -8.14 -6.93 -7.03
C GLY A 100 -9.47 -6.33 -6.55
N GLU A 101 -10.36 -6.07 -7.49
CA GLU A 101 -11.61 -5.37 -7.24
C GLU A 101 -12.52 -6.09 -6.22
N ARG A 102 -12.62 -7.40 -6.30
CA ARG A 102 -13.51 -8.17 -5.43
C ARG A 102 -13.08 -8.15 -3.97
N ALA A 103 -11.80 -8.34 -3.69
CA ALA A 103 -11.27 -8.26 -2.34
C ALA A 103 -11.33 -6.83 -1.81
N ALA A 104 -11.00 -5.83 -2.63
CA ALA A 104 -11.11 -4.42 -2.27
C ALA A 104 -12.54 -4.05 -1.88
N ARG A 105 -13.55 -4.45 -2.66
CA ARG A 105 -14.96 -4.23 -2.34
C ARG A 105 -15.36 -4.86 -1.00
N ARG A 106 -14.98 -6.11 -0.77
CA ARG A 106 -15.28 -6.80 0.49
C ARG A 106 -14.78 -5.97 1.67
N TYR A 107 -13.47 -5.73 1.72
CA TYR A 107 -12.85 -5.10 2.88
C TYR A 107 -13.20 -3.61 3.04
N ALA A 108 -13.40 -2.88 1.94
CA ALA A 108 -13.82 -1.49 2.00
C ALA A 108 -15.27 -1.31 2.48
N LEU A 109 -16.17 -2.24 2.14
CA LEU A 109 -17.58 -2.14 2.52
C LEU A 109 -17.85 -2.69 3.92
N THR A 110 -17.15 -3.75 4.34
CA THR A 110 -17.35 -4.38 5.64
C THR A 110 -16.50 -3.79 6.74
N ALA A 111 -15.39 -3.14 6.39
CA ALA A 111 -14.34 -2.73 7.32
C ALA A 111 -13.90 -3.86 8.28
N GLU A 112 -14.02 -5.12 7.84
CA GLU A 112 -13.54 -6.26 8.63
C GLU A 112 -12.01 -6.27 8.69
N ARG A 113 -11.46 -6.72 9.81
CA ARG A 113 -10.02 -6.91 9.97
C ARG A 113 -9.59 -8.22 9.34
N PHE A 114 -8.37 -8.25 8.81
CA PHE A 114 -7.73 -9.46 8.32
C PHE A 114 -6.25 -9.48 8.71
N GLY A 115 -5.72 -10.69 8.90
CA GLY A 115 -4.34 -10.92 9.34
C GLY A 115 -3.35 -11.03 8.20
N GLY A 116 -2.05 -11.21 8.55
CA GLY A 116 -0.93 -11.31 7.62
C GLY A 116 -1.09 -12.41 6.59
N GLN A 117 -1.51 -13.60 7.01
CA GLN A 117 -1.76 -14.73 6.08
C GLN A 117 -2.81 -14.36 5.03
N ARG A 118 -3.93 -13.74 5.45
CA ARG A 118 -4.97 -13.32 4.51
C ARG A 118 -4.49 -12.19 3.59
N ALA A 119 -3.71 -11.26 4.11
CA ALA A 119 -3.09 -10.20 3.32
C ALA A 119 -2.19 -10.77 2.20
N ARG A 120 -1.44 -11.84 2.49
CA ARG A 120 -0.66 -12.58 1.50
C ARG A 120 -1.56 -13.29 0.47
N GLU A 121 -2.60 -14.00 0.90
CA GLU A 121 -3.52 -14.71 0.00
C GLU A 121 -4.19 -13.81 -1.03
N ILE A 122 -4.50 -12.57 -0.65
CA ILE A 122 -5.15 -11.60 -1.54
C ILE A 122 -4.16 -10.71 -2.30
N GLY A 123 -2.86 -10.86 -2.08
CA GLY A 123 -1.81 -10.13 -2.81
C GLY A 123 -1.42 -8.78 -2.22
N LEU A 124 -1.94 -8.39 -1.04
CA LEU A 124 -1.48 -7.17 -0.36
C LEU A 124 -0.05 -7.31 0.16
N LEU A 125 0.30 -8.49 0.66
CA LEU A 125 1.67 -8.87 1.00
C LEU A 125 2.17 -9.93 0.01
N ALA A 126 3.44 -9.83 -0.36
CA ALA A 126 4.12 -10.89 -1.11
C ALA A 126 4.36 -12.11 -0.23
N GLU A 127 4.77 -11.88 1.03
CA GLU A 127 4.97 -12.93 2.03
C GLU A 127 4.66 -12.40 3.45
N SER A 128 4.36 -13.34 4.36
CA SER A 128 4.25 -13.07 5.79
C SER A 128 5.12 -14.02 6.59
N TYR A 129 5.63 -13.54 7.73
CA TYR A 129 6.60 -14.25 8.55
C TYR A 129 6.28 -14.06 10.05
N PRO A 130 6.71 -14.99 10.92
CA PRO A 130 6.75 -14.74 12.35
C PRO A 130 7.48 -13.43 12.65
N ILE A 131 7.01 -12.67 13.65
CA ILE A 131 7.54 -11.32 13.93
C ILE A 131 9.04 -11.34 14.26
N ASP A 132 9.52 -12.37 14.93
CA ASP A 132 10.93 -12.57 15.30
C ASP A 132 11.83 -12.90 14.10
N ALA A 133 11.27 -13.40 13.01
CA ALA A 133 11.99 -13.67 11.77
C ALA A 133 11.96 -12.50 10.76
N LEU A 134 11.08 -11.52 10.97
CA LEU A 134 10.79 -10.49 9.97
C LEU A 134 12.02 -9.68 9.57
N ASP A 135 12.85 -9.26 10.53
CA ASP A 135 14.04 -8.45 10.25
C ASP A 135 15.06 -9.22 9.40
N GLN A 136 15.29 -10.49 9.70
CA GLN A 136 16.16 -11.35 8.89
C GLN A 136 15.64 -11.52 7.47
N GLN A 137 14.33 -11.64 7.30
CA GLN A 137 13.72 -11.74 5.97
C GLN A 137 13.84 -10.42 5.19
N VAL A 138 13.70 -9.28 5.84
CA VAL A 138 13.96 -7.97 5.22
C VAL A 138 15.38 -7.90 4.67
N GLU A 139 16.37 -8.29 5.48
CA GLU A 139 17.79 -8.31 5.05
C GLU A 139 17.99 -9.21 3.82
N GLN A 140 17.34 -10.37 3.77
CA GLN A 140 17.41 -11.28 2.64
C GLN A 140 16.77 -10.71 1.37
N TRP A 141 15.59 -10.08 1.49
CA TRP A 141 14.93 -9.40 0.36
C TRP A 141 15.80 -8.26 -0.19
N VAL A 142 16.38 -7.45 0.70
CA VAL A 142 17.28 -6.36 0.30
C VAL A 142 18.55 -6.91 -0.36
N ALA A 143 19.15 -7.96 0.20
CA ALA A 143 20.35 -8.61 -0.38
C ALA A 143 20.06 -9.13 -1.80
N ASN A 144 18.91 -9.73 -2.04
CA ASN A 144 18.50 -10.17 -3.37
C ASN A 144 18.35 -9.00 -4.36
N LEU A 145 17.80 -7.88 -3.92
CA LEU A 145 17.69 -6.68 -4.75
C LEU A 145 19.07 -6.11 -5.10
N LEU A 146 19.98 -6.05 -4.13
CA LEU A 146 21.32 -5.48 -4.30
C LEU A 146 22.23 -6.28 -5.25
N GLN A 147 21.89 -7.54 -5.55
CA GLN A 147 22.61 -8.36 -6.53
C GLN A 147 22.24 -8.00 -7.98
N ASN A 148 21.21 -7.21 -8.20
CA ASN A 148 20.69 -6.90 -9.53
C ASN A 148 21.17 -5.54 -10.04
N SER A 149 21.21 -5.38 -11.36
CA SER A 149 21.53 -4.10 -11.98
C SER A 149 20.47 -3.03 -11.65
N PRO A 150 20.85 -1.90 -11.04
CA PRO A 150 19.90 -0.82 -10.74
C PRO A 150 19.17 -0.27 -11.96
N ALA A 151 19.86 -0.20 -13.10
CA ALA A 151 19.29 0.26 -14.36
C ALA A 151 18.25 -0.72 -14.91
N ALA A 152 18.54 -2.03 -14.85
CA ALA A 152 17.60 -3.07 -15.29
C ALA A 152 16.37 -3.15 -14.37
N MET A 153 16.53 -3.06 -13.05
CA MET A 153 15.41 -3.00 -12.12
C MET A 153 14.49 -1.81 -12.39
N ARG A 154 15.06 -0.63 -12.65
CA ARG A 154 14.29 0.57 -13.00
C ARG A 154 13.50 0.36 -14.29
N ALA A 155 14.15 -0.12 -15.34
CA ALA A 155 13.49 -0.40 -16.61
C ALA A 155 12.37 -1.45 -16.48
N SER A 156 12.61 -2.51 -15.70
CA SER A 156 11.61 -3.55 -15.42
C SER A 156 10.41 -2.99 -14.67
N LYS A 157 10.63 -2.15 -13.65
CA LYS A 157 9.56 -1.48 -12.89
C LYS A 157 8.69 -0.61 -13.79
N ASP A 158 9.32 0.21 -14.65
CA ASP A 158 8.59 1.07 -15.60
C ASP A 158 7.81 0.25 -16.61
N LEU A 159 8.41 -0.80 -17.18
CA LEU A 159 7.76 -1.72 -18.13
C LEU A 159 6.55 -2.44 -17.52
N LEU A 160 6.71 -3.03 -16.33
CA LEU A 160 5.64 -3.78 -15.66
C LEU A 160 4.45 -2.87 -15.33
N ARG A 161 4.71 -1.63 -14.93
CA ARG A 161 3.66 -0.64 -14.68
C ARG A 161 2.93 -0.25 -15.98
N GLU A 162 3.65 -0.08 -17.07
CA GLU A 162 3.04 0.24 -18.37
C GLU A 162 2.16 -0.91 -18.88
N VAL A 163 2.64 -2.16 -18.77
CA VAL A 163 1.87 -3.36 -19.13
C VAL A 163 0.65 -3.55 -18.24
N GLY A 164 0.79 -3.30 -16.93
CA GLY A 164 -0.30 -3.46 -15.96
C GLY A 164 -1.44 -2.43 -16.14
N ASN A 165 -1.16 -1.27 -16.72
CA ASN A 165 -2.13 -0.19 -16.91
C ASN A 165 -2.80 -0.17 -18.29
N GLY A 166 -2.41 -1.02 -19.23
CA GLY A 166 -2.90 -0.89 -20.60
C GLY A 166 -2.93 -2.17 -21.41
N ALA A 167 -3.68 -2.12 -22.52
CA ALA A 167 -3.60 -3.13 -23.56
C ALA A 167 -2.20 -3.12 -24.20
N LEU A 168 -1.72 -4.31 -24.61
CA LEU A 168 -0.47 -4.46 -25.34
C LEU A 168 -0.45 -3.55 -26.57
N THR A 169 0.27 -2.46 -26.48
CA THR A 169 0.47 -1.53 -27.61
C THR A 169 1.55 -2.05 -28.56
N PRO A 170 1.56 -1.63 -29.85
CA PRO A 170 2.65 -1.97 -30.75
C PRO A 170 4.05 -1.53 -30.25
N ALA A 171 4.13 -0.50 -29.41
CA ALA A 171 5.38 -0.05 -28.79
C ALA A 171 5.94 -1.06 -27.78
N LEU A 172 5.07 -1.82 -27.09
CA LEU A 172 5.47 -2.87 -26.15
C LEU A 172 5.87 -4.19 -26.83
N ARG A 173 5.72 -4.29 -28.16
CA ARG A 173 6.10 -5.47 -28.94
C ARG A 173 7.53 -5.37 -29.52
N ARG A 174 8.23 -4.30 -29.27
CA ARG A 174 9.61 -4.05 -29.69
C ARG A 174 10.57 -4.31 -28.56
#